data_0c6263033a8b7266196511f1f9a217bf
#
_entry.id   0c6263033a8b7266196511f1f9a217bf
#
_cell.length_a   1.000
_cell.length_b   1.000
_cell.length_c   1.000
_cell.angle_alpha   90.00
_cell.angle_beta   90.00
_cell.angle_gamma   90.00
#
_symmetry.space_group_name_H-M   'P 1'
#
loop_
_entity.id
_entity.type
_entity.pdbx_description
1 polymer ?
#
loop_
_entity_poly.entity_id
_entity_poly.type
_entity_poly.pdbx_seq_one_letter_code
_entity_poly.pdbx_strand_id
1 'polypeptide(L)'
;MRGIRTQVIDSIEYVRENLPRYRNPEQMFNNLKQMVIYRNDPPGVELLQSVPTLLQNNYWGVPGAGDCDCFSILVLTCCLVNGWNDQEIILAGRSKLAPVHIWTRVKYNGRWFDMDLTQAYINSVRPYKFTQALKV
;
A
#
# COMPACT_ATOMS: atom_id res chain seq x y z
N MET A 1 0.48 6.84 -11.12
CA MET A 1 0.16 5.39 -11.29
C MET A 1 1.26 4.59 -11.96
N ARG A 2 1.90 5.16 -12.96
CA ARG A 2 2.97 4.44 -13.68
C ARG A 2 4.11 3.98 -12.76
N GLY A 3 4.59 4.87 -11.89
CA GLY A 3 5.67 4.52 -10.97
C GLY A 3 5.27 3.43 -9.98
N ILE A 4 4.03 3.47 -9.49
CA ILE A 4 3.50 2.45 -8.59
C ILE A 4 3.43 1.10 -9.28
N ARG A 5 2.93 1.04 -10.51
CA ARG A 5 2.87 -0.22 -11.27
C ARG A 5 4.23 -0.85 -11.47
N THR A 6 5.23 -0.03 -11.80
CA THR A 6 6.61 -0.52 -11.97
C THR A 6 7.12 -1.16 -10.68
N GLN A 7 6.91 -0.51 -9.55
CA GLN A 7 7.34 -1.03 -8.26
C GLN A 7 6.60 -2.31 -7.88
N VAL A 8 5.30 -2.40 -8.19
CA VAL A 8 4.52 -3.61 -7.96
C VAL A 8 5.07 -4.78 -8.79
N ILE A 9 5.31 -4.55 -10.09
CA ILE A 9 5.86 -5.59 -10.97
C ILE A 9 7.20 -6.09 -10.43
N ASP A 10 8.07 -5.17 -10.02
CA ASP A 10 9.39 -5.51 -9.48
C ASP A 10 9.33 -6.20 -8.12
N SER A 11 8.17 -6.22 -7.48
CA SER A 11 8.00 -6.78 -6.13
C SER A 11 7.32 -8.14 -6.09
N ILE A 12 6.66 -8.55 -7.19
CA ILE A 12 5.82 -9.76 -7.21
C ILE A 12 6.59 -11.00 -6.79
N GLU A 13 7.76 -11.21 -7.37
CA GLU A 13 8.53 -12.43 -7.07
C GLU A 13 9.02 -12.46 -5.63
N TYR A 14 9.49 -11.33 -5.14
CA TYR A 14 9.92 -11.21 -3.74
C TYR A 14 8.78 -11.55 -2.76
N VAL A 15 7.59 -11.00 -3.00
CA VAL A 15 6.43 -11.26 -2.15
C VAL A 15 6.01 -12.73 -2.24
N ARG A 16 6.03 -13.30 -3.45
CA ARG A 16 5.69 -14.70 -3.65
C ARG A 16 6.62 -15.63 -2.86
N GLU A 17 7.89 -15.30 -2.78
CA GLU A 17 8.90 -16.13 -2.12
C GLU A 17 9.06 -15.86 -0.62
N ASN A 18 8.77 -14.65 -0.16
CA ASN A 18 9.14 -14.22 1.19
C ASN A 18 7.97 -13.89 2.11
N LEU A 19 6.77 -13.66 1.58
CA LEU A 19 5.61 -13.34 2.40
C LEU A 19 4.57 -14.46 2.32
N PRO A 20 3.78 -14.65 3.38
CA PRO A 20 2.77 -15.72 3.39
C PRO A 20 1.62 -15.41 2.45
N ARG A 21 0.82 -16.42 2.15
CA ARG A 21 -0.50 -16.22 1.57
C ARG A 21 -1.48 -15.99 2.70
N TYR A 22 -2.39 -15.03 2.49
CA TYR A 22 -3.34 -14.62 3.51
C TYR A 22 -4.72 -15.20 3.21
N ARG A 23 -5.50 -15.48 4.25
CA ARG A 23 -6.83 -16.06 4.12
C ARG A 23 -7.88 -15.02 3.74
N ASN A 24 -7.69 -13.79 4.22
CA ASN A 24 -8.64 -12.71 4.05
C ASN A 24 -7.94 -11.36 4.25
N PRO A 25 -8.60 -10.25 3.86
CA PRO A 25 -8.01 -8.92 4.01
C PRO A 25 -7.65 -8.54 5.45
N GLU A 26 -8.42 -8.97 6.45
CA GLU A 26 -8.11 -8.67 7.84
C GLU A 26 -6.78 -9.27 8.27
N GLN A 27 -6.57 -10.54 7.92
CA GLN A 27 -5.31 -11.21 8.25
C GLN A 27 -4.13 -10.52 7.58
N MET A 28 -4.29 -10.17 6.30
CA MET A 28 -3.25 -9.45 5.56
C MET A 28 -2.95 -8.10 6.22
N PHE A 29 -3.99 -7.30 6.48
CA PHE A 29 -3.79 -5.99 7.08
C PHE A 29 -3.06 -6.07 8.40
N ASN A 30 -3.49 -6.94 9.29
CA ASN A 30 -2.90 -7.07 10.62
C ASN A 30 -1.46 -7.53 10.58
N ASN A 31 -1.13 -8.44 9.68
CA ASN A 31 0.24 -8.91 9.51
C ASN A 31 1.14 -7.84 8.90
N LEU A 32 0.69 -7.20 7.81
CA LEU A 32 1.48 -6.17 7.15
C LEU A 32 1.68 -4.94 8.04
N LYS A 33 0.67 -4.61 8.86
CA LYS A 33 0.76 -3.48 9.79
C LYS A 33 1.93 -3.63 10.76
N GLN A 34 2.25 -4.84 11.16
CA GLN A 34 3.38 -5.12 12.04
C GLN A 34 4.73 -5.01 11.35
N MET A 35 4.75 -5.02 10.03
CA MET A 35 5.99 -5.01 9.24
C MET A 35 6.45 -3.62 8.84
N VAL A 36 5.63 -2.59 9.06
CA VAL A 36 5.90 -1.25 8.54
C VAL A 36 5.93 -0.20 9.63
N ILE A 37 6.70 0.86 9.37
CA ILE A 37 6.82 2.03 10.23
C ILE A 37 6.69 3.25 9.34
N TYR A 38 5.83 4.19 9.71
CA TYR A 38 5.63 5.39 8.91
C TYR A 38 6.82 6.34 9.03
N ARG A 39 7.32 6.78 7.89
CA ARG A 39 8.35 7.82 7.77
C ARG A 39 8.04 8.68 6.56
N ASN A 40 8.01 10.00 6.74
CA ASN A 40 7.87 10.91 5.63
C ASN A 40 9.11 10.86 4.75
N ASP A 41 8.92 11.08 3.44
CA ASP A 41 10.06 11.25 2.55
C ASP A 41 10.87 12.47 2.96
N PRO A 42 12.20 12.47 2.70
CA PRO A 42 13.03 13.64 2.93
C PRO A 42 12.47 14.85 2.15
N PRO A 43 12.63 16.08 2.68
CA PRO A 43 12.15 17.27 1.98
C PRO A 43 12.65 17.34 0.55
N GLY A 44 11.73 17.53 -0.41
CA GLY A 44 12.05 17.65 -1.84
C GLY A 44 12.40 16.35 -2.54
N VAL A 45 12.32 15.21 -1.86
CA VAL A 45 12.64 13.91 -2.44
C VAL A 45 11.44 12.98 -2.30
N GLU A 46 11.03 12.37 -3.40
CA GLU A 46 9.97 11.36 -3.38
C GLU A 46 10.58 9.98 -3.55
N LEU A 47 10.32 9.09 -2.59
CA LEU A 47 10.86 7.73 -2.59
C LEU A 47 9.75 6.71 -2.80
N LEU A 48 9.64 6.21 -4.04
CA LEU A 48 8.79 5.05 -4.32
C LEU A 48 9.63 3.81 -4.15
N GLN A 49 9.31 3.00 -3.17
CA GLN A 49 10.10 1.81 -2.86
C GLN A 49 9.37 0.54 -3.26
N SER A 50 10.10 -0.36 -3.94
CA SER A 50 9.63 -1.73 -4.13
C SER A 50 9.52 -2.43 -2.78
N VAL A 51 8.81 -3.55 -2.72
CA VAL A 51 8.67 -4.29 -1.47
C VAL A 51 10.01 -4.76 -0.91
N PRO A 52 10.91 -5.37 -1.72
CA PRO A 52 12.22 -5.75 -1.16
C PRO A 52 13.01 -4.55 -0.63
N THR A 53 12.95 -3.41 -1.31
CA THR A 53 13.63 -2.20 -0.82
C THR A 53 13.01 -1.74 0.50
N LEU A 54 11.69 -1.68 0.58
CA LEU A 54 10.97 -1.26 1.79
C LEU A 54 11.34 -2.14 2.98
N LEU A 55 11.33 -3.46 2.80
CA LEU A 55 11.47 -4.39 3.91
C LEU A 55 12.91 -4.72 4.26
N GLN A 56 13.87 -4.55 3.33
CA GLN A 56 15.25 -4.97 3.54
C GLN A 56 16.28 -3.86 3.47
N ASN A 57 16.12 -2.91 2.56
CA ASN A 57 17.19 -1.96 2.26
C ASN A 57 16.66 -0.58 1.85
N ASN A 58 15.84 0.01 2.72
CA ASN A 58 15.27 1.31 2.44
C ASN A 58 16.22 2.46 2.81
N TYR A 59 15.83 3.67 2.43
CA TYR A 59 16.60 4.88 2.66
C TYR A 59 16.96 5.09 4.14
N TRP A 60 16.06 4.76 5.06
CA TRP A 60 16.27 5.00 6.50
C TRP A 60 17.08 3.93 7.20
N GLY A 61 17.34 2.79 6.53
CA GLY A 61 18.04 1.68 7.16
C GLY A 61 17.24 0.98 8.26
N VAL A 62 15.93 1.20 8.29
CA VAL A 62 15.01 0.58 9.25
C VAL A 62 14.01 -0.27 8.47
N PRO A 63 13.98 -1.60 8.65
CA PRO A 63 13.06 -2.45 7.90
C PRO A 63 11.61 -1.97 8.01
N GLY A 64 10.95 -1.83 6.86
CA GLY A 64 9.57 -1.40 6.81
C GLY A 64 9.32 0.10 6.87
N ALA A 65 10.35 0.92 6.93
CA ALA A 65 10.20 2.38 7.00
C ALA A 65 9.84 2.97 5.64
N GLY A 66 8.71 3.64 5.54
CA GLY A 66 8.23 4.26 4.32
C GLY A 66 6.97 5.08 4.57
N ASP A 67 6.41 5.61 3.50
CA ASP A 67 5.19 6.42 3.55
C ASP A 67 4.00 5.71 2.89
N CYS A 68 2.91 6.47 2.68
CA CYS A 68 1.67 5.90 2.14
C CYS A 68 1.84 5.31 0.74
N ASP A 69 2.72 5.86 -0.10
CA ASP A 69 2.98 5.31 -1.43
C ASP A 69 3.63 3.92 -1.32
N CYS A 70 4.61 3.80 -0.47
CA CYS A 70 5.32 2.53 -0.24
C CYS A 70 4.37 1.47 0.34
N PHE A 71 3.52 1.87 1.26
CA PHE A 71 2.54 0.98 1.88
C PHE A 71 1.50 0.51 0.85
N SER A 72 1.09 1.40 -0.05
CA SER A 72 0.16 1.04 -1.12
C SER A 72 0.76 0.00 -2.06
N ILE A 73 2.04 0.15 -2.41
CA ILE A 73 2.76 -0.82 -3.23
C ILE A 73 2.81 -2.18 -2.55
N LEU A 74 3.10 -2.21 -1.26
CA LEU A 74 3.14 -3.45 -0.48
C LEU A 74 1.78 -4.15 -0.51
N VAL A 75 0.70 -3.44 -0.20
CA VAL A 75 -0.64 -4.03 -0.18
C VAL A 75 -1.06 -4.51 -1.57
N LEU A 76 -0.85 -3.69 -2.60
CA LEU A 76 -1.19 -4.09 -3.98
C LEU A 76 -0.49 -5.37 -4.38
N THR A 77 0.80 -5.46 -4.12
CA THR A 77 1.59 -6.62 -4.50
C THR A 77 1.11 -7.87 -3.76
N CYS A 78 0.86 -7.76 -2.47
CA CYS A 78 0.35 -8.87 -1.67
C CYS A 78 -1.03 -9.34 -2.16
N CYS A 79 -1.91 -8.41 -2.52
CA CYS A 79 -3.22 -8.75 -3.07
C CYS A 79 -3.10 -9.52 -4.39
N LEU A 80 -2.22 -9.05 -5.29
CA LEU A 80 -1.99 -9.73 -6.57
C LEU A 80 -1.47 -11.15 -6.36
N VAL A 81 -0.48 -11.31 -5.50
CA VAL A 81 0.12 -12.63 -5.24
C VAL A 81 -0.88 -13.57 -4.58
N ASN A 82 -1.83 -13.02 -3.80
CA ASN A 82 -2.92 -13.79 -3.20
C ASN A 82 -4.03 -14.15 -4.21
N GLY A 83 -3.98 -13.60 -5.41
CA GLY A 83 -5.02 -13.82 -6.42
C GLY A 83 -6.24 -12.93 -6.26
N TRP A 84 -6.16 -11.89 -5.43
CA TRP A 84 -7.24 -10.91 -5.24
C TRP A 84 -7.05 -9.79 -6.26
N ASN A 85 -7.70 -9.90 -7.41
CA ASN A 85 -7.41 -9.05 -8.57
C ASN A 85 -8.27 -7.79 -8.68
N ASP A 86 -9.33 -7.68 -7.88
CA ASP A 86 -10.16 -6.48 -7.85
C ASP A 86 -9.57 -5.48 -6.87
N GLN A 87 -8.75 -4.58 -7.38
CA GLN A 87 -8.02 -3.61 -6.56
C GLN A 87 -8.19 -2.20 -7.11
N GLU A 88 -8.18 -1.24 -6.20
CA GLU A 88 -8.17 0.17 -6.53
C GLU A 88 -7.19 0.91 -5.65
N ILE A 89 -6.57 1.94 -6.22
CA ILE A 89 -5.83 2.94 -5.46
C ILE A 89 -6.78 4.10 -5.19
N ILE A 90 -6.84 4.55 -3.95
CA ILE A 90 -7.62 5.72 -3.57
C ILE A 90 -6.68 6.90 -3.37
N LEU A 91 -6.89 7.96 -4.13
CA LEU A 91 -6.23 9.24 -3.94
C LEU A 91 -7.15 10.14 -3.15
N ALA A 92 -6.64 10.79 -2.12
CA ALA A 92 -7.45 11.61 -1.23
C ALA A 92 -6.77 12.93 -0.92
N GLY A 93 -7.56 13.97 -0.67
CA GLY A 93 -7.06 15.30 -0.35
C GLY A 93 -8.17 16.31 -0.21
N ARG A 94 -7.79 17.59 -0.25
CA ARG A 94 -8.75 18.70 -0.21
C ARG A 94 -9.43 18.91 -1.54
N SER A 95 -8.73 18.58 -2.63
CA SER A 95 -9.25 18.75 -3.99
C SER A 95 -8.53 17.79 -4.92
N LYS A 96 -9.06 17.65 -6.14
CA LYS A 96 -8.46 16.81 -7.19
C LYS A 96 -7.03 17.23 -7.54
N LEU A 97 -6.73 18.52 -7.43
CA LEU A 97 -5.43 19.06 -7.81
C LEU A 97 -4.37 18.94 -6.72
N ALA A 98 -4.76 18.56 -5.51
CA ALA A 98 -3.86 18.49 -4.37
C ALA A 98 -4.08 17.21 -3.54
N PRO A 99 -3.83 16.03 -4.12
CA PRO A 99 -3.91 14.80 -3.35
C PRO A 99 -2.79 14.79 -2.31
N VAL A 100 -3.13 14.41 -1.08
CA VAL A 100 -2.18 14.39 0.05
C VAL A 100 -1.99 13.01 0.63
N HIS A 101 -2.83 12.05 0.25
CA HIS A 101 -2.80 10.72 0.80
C HIS A 101 -3.24 9.68 -0.25
N ILE A 102 -2.77 8.47 -0.07
CA ILE A 102 -3.06 7.37 -0.97
C ILE A 102 -3.15 6.07 -0.16
N TRP A 103 -4.09 5.20 -0.52
CA TRP A 103 -4.14 3.85 0.03
C TRP A 103 -4.74 2.89 -0.99
N THR A 104 -4.62 1.60 -0.70
CA THR A 104 -5.15 0.53 -1.53
C THR A 104 -6.43 0.00 -0.93
N ARG A 105 -7.43 -0.29 -1.77
CA ARG A 105 -8.55 -1.10 -1.35
C ARG A 105 -8.70 -2.29 -2.27
N VAL A 106 -9.25 -3.37 -1.73
CA VAL A 106 -9.41 -4.63 -2.44
C VAL A 106 -10.83 -5.14 -2.24
N LYS A 107 -11.39 -5.74 -3.30
CA LYS A 107 -12.68 -6.40 -3.21
C LYS A 107 -12.46 -7.90 -2.92
N TYR A 108 -13.09 -8.37 -1.86
CA TYR A 108 -12.97 -9.75 -1.43
C TYR A 108 -14.36 -10.26 -0.99
N ASN A 109 -14.79 -11.39 -1.58
CA ASN A 109 -16.11 -11.94 -1.32
C ASN A 109 -17.23 -10.90 -1.49
N GLY A 110 -17.16 -10.10 -2.55
CA GLY A 110 -18.17 -9.10 -2.87
C GLY A 110 -18.14 -7.83 -2.04
N ARG A 111 -17.18 -7.66 -1.16
CA ARG A 111 -17.06 -6.48 -0.29
C ARG A 111 -15.73 -5.78 -0.51
N TRP A 112 -15.75 -4.45 -0.44
CA TRP A 112 -14.54 -3.62 -0.47
C TRP A 112 -13.95 -3.50 0.92
N PHE A 113 -12.62 -3.64 0.99
CA PHE A 113 -11.84 -3.44 2.22
C PHE A 113 -10.80 -2.36 1.97
N ASP A 114 -10.83 -1.32 2.80
CA ASP A 114 -9.81 -0.28 2.78
C ASP A 114 -8.61 -0.73 3.60
N MET A 115 -7.45 -0.77 2.94
CA MET A 115 -6.22 -1.32 3.49
C MET A 115 -5.18 -0.22 3.62
N ASP A 116 -5.47 0.77 4.45
CA ASP A 116 -4.58 1.90 4.70
C ASP A 116 -3.69 1.60 5.89
N LEU A 117 -2.45 1.20 5.63
CA LEU A 117 -1.51 0.82 6.69
C LEU A 117 -1.03 2.01 7.54
N THR A 118 -1.39 3.24 7.19
CA THR A 118 -1.17 4.38 8.10
C THR A 118 -2.21 4.45 9.20
N GLN A 119 -3.31 3.70 9.08
CA GLN A 119 -4.38 3.64 10.08
C GLN A 119 -4.18 2.46 11.02
N ALA A 120 -4.79 2.55 12.21
CA ALA A 120 -4.65 1.50 13.22
C ALA A 120 -5.43 0.23 12.88
N TYR A 121 -6.53 0.36 12.13
CA TYR A 121 -7.44 -0.76 11.84
C TYR A 121 -7.81 -0.80 10.37
N ILE A 122 -8.10 -2.01 9.87
CA ILE A 122 -8.65 -2.20 8.53
C ILE A 122 -9.98 -1.45 8.42
N ASN A 123 -10.27 -0.94 7.22
CA ASN A 123 -11.46 -0.15 6.91
C ASN A 123 -11.55 1.19 7.65
N SER A 124 -10.52 1.59 8.37
CA SER A 124 -10.44 2.91 8.97
C SER A 124 -9.92 3.88 7.93
N VAL A 125 -10.70 4.92 7.64
CA VAL A 125 -10.36 5.92 6.63
C VAL A 125 -10.66 7.29 7.21
N ARG A 126 -9.71 8.22 7.06
CA ARG A 126 -9.94 9.61 7.45
C ARG A 126 -10.95 10.26 6.50
N PRO A 127 -11.79 11.19 7.00
CA PRO A 127 -12.69 11.92 6.11
C PRO A 127 -11.93 12.97 5.29
N TYR A 128 -11.89 12.77 3.97
CA TYR A 128 -11.31 13.73 3.04
C TYR A 128 -12.41 14.41 2.25
N LYS A 129 -12.20 15.65 1.87
CA LYS A 129 -13.15 16.38 1.03
C LYS A 129 -13.23 15.81 -0.37
N PHE A 130 -12.13 15.23 -0.85
CA PHE A 130 -12.04 14.66 -2.19
C PHE A 130 -11.39 13.31 -2.13
N THR A 131 -11.99 12.33 -2.81
CA THR A 131 -11.37 11.03 -3.04
C THR A 131 -11.61 10.62 -4.48
N GLN A 132 -10.65 9.90 -5.05
CA GLN A 132 -10.75 9.35 -6.39
C GLN A 132 -10.22 7.92 -6.39
N ALA A 133 -11.01 7.00 -6.93
CA ALA A 133 -10.61 5.60 -7.08
C ALA A 133 -10.03 5.38 -8.47
N LEU A 134 -8.85 4.76 -8.53
CA LEU A 134 -8.19 4.41 -9.77
C LEU A 134 -7.98 2.90 -9.80
N LYS A 135 -8.44 2.26 -10.87
CA LYS A 135 -8.17 0.83 -11.07
C LYS A 135 -6.71 0.62 -11.42
N VAL A 136 -6.19 -0.47 -10.90
CA VAL A 136 -4.80 -0.83 -11.11
C VAL A 136 -4.65 -1.84 -12.23
#